data_c18b231caad4b1bcdc500cad05027a06
#
_entry.id   c18b231caad4b1bcdc500cad05027a06
#
_cell.length_a   1.000
_cell.length_b   1.000
_cell.length_c   1.000
_cell.angle_alpha   90.00
_cell.angle_beta   90.00
_cell.angle_gamma   90.00
#
_symmetry.space_group_name_H-M   'P 1'
#
loop_
_entity.id
_entity.type
_entity.pdbx_description
1 polymer ?
#
loop_
_entity_poly.entity_id
_entity_poly.type
_entity_poly.pdbx_seq_one_letter_code
_entity_poly.pdbx_strand_id
1 'polypeptide(L)'
;MPNHITNILTITGDEQEVQKCLAEIKGQGEDQFIDFNTFAPMPKELENTQSPVKIISQKEYDEQEARIANNDLTDIEKQWGFSRGITKEMSKRFKEEFGADNWYDWHLANWGTKWNAYDQISEEGDNVITFDTAWSTPFDAIQTLSAKYPTLSFNVRYADEDFGHNVGEYTLEDGEETYGNVPDGGSVDALRMAMDIKGNEDYYLTDYLSNDADEGENFTNSLIQLAHEKEFLEEGYPVFVLEKLKELALADEQFERVAEIEKHIESKPAEIDEDEE
;
A
#
# COMPACT_ATOMS: atom_id res chain seq x y z
N MET A 1 1.53 -13.11 -6.27
CA MET A 1 2.12 -11.77 -6.05
C MET A 1 1.57 -11.28 -4.72
N PRO A 2 2.22 -10.39 -3.99
CA PRO A 2 1.59 -9.78 -2.82
C PRO A 2 0.50 -8.82 -3.30
N ASN A 3 -0.53 -8.59 -2.47
CA ASN A 3 -1.44 -7.48 -2.67
C ASN A 3 -0.67 -6.15 -2.56
N HIS A 4 -1.08 -5.18 -3.34
CA HIS A 4 -0.55 -3.82 -3.35
C HIS A 4 -1.41 -2.93 -2.45
N ILE A 5 -0.77 -2.27 -1.50
CA ILE A 5 -1.43 -1.31 -0.61
C ILE A 5 -1.03 0.09 -1.03
N THR A 6 -1.97 0.86 -1.53
CA THR A 6 -1.76 2.29 -1.80
C THR A 6 -1.79 3.05 -0.49
N ASN A 7 -0.76 3.85 -0.23
CA ASN A 7 -0.63 4.69 0.95
C ASN A 7 -0.53 6.15 0.52
N ILE A 8 -1.25 7.04 1.21
CA ILE A 8 -1.15 8.49 1.10
C ILE A 8 -0.61 9.01 2.43
N LEU A 9 0.66 9.38 2.47
CA LEU A 9 1.30 9.99 3.63
C LEU A 9 1.22 11.51 3.52
N THR A 10 0.62 12.15 4.52
CA THR A 10 0.61 13.61 4.67
C THR A 10 1.42 13.99 5.91
N ILE A 11 2.43 14.86 5.74
CA ILE A 11 3.30 15.34 6.83
C ILE A 11 2.93 16.77 7.13
N THR A 12 2.56 17.09 8.39
CA THR A 12 2.15 18.43 8.80
C THR A 12 2.93 18.92 10.03
N GLY A 13 3.10 20.24 10.14
CA GLY A 13 3.83 20.89 11.20
C GLY A 13 4.47 22.21 10.74
N ASP A 14 5.58 22.59 11.35
CA ASP A 14 6.38 23.74 10.88
C ASP A 14 6.92 23.47 9.47
N GLU A 15 6.72 24.42 8.55
CA GLU A 15 7.06 24.25 7.14
C GLU A 15 8.55 23.92 6.92
N GLN A 16 9.47 24.52 7.69
CA GLN A 16 10.90 24.27 7.56
C GLN A 16 11.27 22.87 8.05
N GLU A 17 10.63 22.42 9.13
CA GLU A 17 10.81 21.05 9.63
C GLU A 17 10.21 20.01 8.68
N VAL A 18 9.06 20.26 8.07
CA VAL A 18 8.46 19.41 7.05
C VAL A 18 9.43 19.27 5.86
N GLN A 19 9.92 20.37 5.30
CA GLN A 19 10.86 20.34 4.18
C GLN A 19 12.17 19.62 4.52
N LYS A 20 12.65 19.79 5.77
CA LYS A 20 13.81 19.03 6.25
C LYS A 20 13.53 17.54 6.32
N CYS A 21 12.38 17.15 6.85
CA CYS A 21 11.96 15.75 6.92
C CYS A 21 11.88 15.13 5.51
N LEU A 22 11.20 15.79 4.57
CA LEU A 22 11.08 15.34 3.18
C LEU A 22 12.46 15.16 2.52
N ALA A 23 13.39 16.07 2.72
CA ALA A 23 14.74 15.97 2.19
C ALA A 23 15.52 14.78 2.78
N GLU A 24 15.30 14.43 4.05
CA GLU A 24 16.01 13.34 4.74
C GLU A 24 15.42 11.96 4.43
N ILE A 25 14.12 11.87 4.14
CA ILE A 25 13.46 10.59 3.83
C ILE A 25 13.56 10.20 2.36
N LYS A 26 13.97 11.13 1.50
CA LYS A 26 14.09 10.92 0.05
C LYS A 26 15.17 9.88 -0.25
N GLY A 27 14.86 8.95 -1.19
CA GLY A 27 15.81 8.00 -1.73
C GLY A 27 16.75 8.62 -2.76
N GLN A 28 17.59 7.78 -3.39
CA GLN A 28 18.59 8.23 -4.36
C GLN A 28 18.06 8.37 -5.80
N GLY A 29 16.90 7.76 -6.10
CA GLY A 29 16.23 7.86 -7.41
C GLY A 29 15.48 9.18 -7.58
N GLU A 30 15.27 9.61 -8.84
CA GLU A 30 14.52 10.84 -9.13
C GLU A 30 13.09 10.75 -8.59
N ASP A 31 12.43 9.58 -8.74
CA ASP A 31 11.06 9.31 -8.32
C ASP A 31 10.98 8.58 -6.97
N GLN A 32 12.02 8.65 -6.14
CA GLN A 32 12.04 8.06 -4.80
C GLN A 32 11.83 9.13 -3.74
N PHE A 33 10.58 9.50 -3.48
CA PHE A 33 10.22 10.53 -2.51
C PHE A 33 10.33 10.04 -1.07
N ILE A 34 10.20 8.73 -0.83
CA ILE A 34 10.41 8.10 0.48
C ILE A 34 11.21 6.78 0.32
N ASP A 35 12.20 6.58 1.18
CA ASP A 35 12.98 5.33 1.31
C ASP A 35 13.09 4.98 2.79
N PHE A 36 12.51 3.88 3.20
CA PHE A 36 12.51 3.46 4.61
C PHE A 36 13.92 3.24 5.16
N ASN A 37 14.89 2.89 4.30
CA ASN A 37 16.29 2.74 4.71
C ASN A 37 16.94 4.05 5.15
N THR A 38 16.40 5.22 4.84
CA THR A 38 16.97 6.51 5.27
C THR A 38 16.72 6.80 6.75
N PHE A 39 15.66 6.23 7.32
CA PHE A 39 15.26 6.47 8.71
C PHE A 39 15.08 5.21 9.56
N ALA A 40 14.83 4.06 8.94
CA ALA A 40 14.74 2.74 9.56
C ALA A 40 15.58 1.71 8.75
N PRO A 41 16.93 1.86 8.71
CA PRO A 41 17.78 1.07 7.82
C PRO A 41 17.85 -0.39 8.26
N MET A 42 17.64 -1.31 7.30
CA MET A 42 17.87 -2.73 7.52
C MET A 42 19.37 -3.00 7.70
N PRO A 43 19.77 -3.84 8.67
CA PRO A 43 21.15 -4.31 8.78
C PRO A 43 21.65 -4.97 7.50
N LYS A 44 22.83 -4.55 7.02
CA LYS A 44 23.42 -5.06 5.76
C LYS A 44 23.65 -6.57 5.78
N GLU A 45 23.88 -7.14 6.94
CA GLU A 45 24.05 -8.57 7.15
C GLU A 45 22.82 -9.38 6.75
N LEU A 46 21.63 -8.78 6.81
CA LEU A 46 20.36 -9.39 6.42
C LEU A 46 20.06 -9.26 4.94
N GLU A 47 20.77 -8.40 4.20
CA GLU A 47 20.56 -8.23 2.77
C GLU A 47 20.69 -9.55 2.02
N ASN A 48 19.71 -9.82 1.16
CA ASN A 48 19.65 -11.02 0.32
C ASN A 48 19.66 -12.36 1.08
N THR A 49 19.49 -12.39 2.41
CA THR A 49 19.31 -13.64 3.15
C THR A 49 18.02 -14.34 2.68
N GLN A 50 18.05 -15.67 2.63
CA GLN A 50 16.89 -16.44 2.15
C GLN A 50 15.75 -16.41 3.19
N SER A 51 14.50 -16.24 2.72
CA SER A 51 13.28 -16.42 3.54
C SER A 51 12.39 -17.51 2.89
N PRO A 52 12.00 -18.58 3.67
CA PRO A 52 12.51 -18.93 5.00
C PRO A 52 14.03 -19.13 5.01
N VAL A 53 14.65 -18.82 6.15
CA VAL A 53 16.11 -18.89 6.27
C VAL A 53 16.64 -20.29 5.92
N LYS A 54 17.68 -20.35 5.08
CA LYS A 54 18.38 -21.58 4.76
C LYS A 54 19.64 -21.67 5.60
N ILE A 55 19.69 -22.65 6.51
CA ILE A 55 20.89 -22.94 7.30
C ILE A 55 21.85 -23.82 6.49
N ILE A 56 23.09 -23.35 6.35
CA ILE A 56 24.15 -24.01 5.60
C ILE A 56 25.40 -24.18 6.48
N SER A 57 26.35 -25.05 6.04
CA SER A 57 27.64 -25.21 6.69
C SER A 57 28.54 -23.98 6.45
N GLN A 58 29.56 -23.79 7.31
CA GLN A 58 30.54 -22.72 7.10
C GLN A 58 31.24 -22.84 5.74
N LYS A 59 31.54 -24.05 5.28
CA LYS A 59 32.17 -24.29 3.98
C LYS A 59 31.25 -23.76 2.82
N GLU A 60 29.96 -24.09 2.85
CA GLU A 60 29.02 -23.63 1.84
C GLU A 60 28.84 -22.10 1.90
N TYR A 61 28.89 -21.51 3.08
CA TYR A 61 28.85 -20.07 3.27
C TYR A 61 30.06 -19.39 2.63
N ASP A 62 31.29 -19.92 2.90
CA ASP A 62 32.54 -19.40 2.33
C ASP A 62 32.54 -19.52 0.79
N GLU A 63 31.97 -20.60 0.24
CA GLU A 63 31.80 -20.79 -1.21
C GLU A 63 30.82 -19.81 -1.81
N GLN A 64 29.70 -19.49 -1.13
CA GLN A 64 28.76 -18.44 -1.55
C GLN A 64 29.43 -17.06 -1.59
N GLU A 65 30.12 -16.67 -0.51
CA GLU A 65 30.79 -15.38 -0.44
C GLU A 65 31.87 -15.24 -1.54
N ALA A 66 32.59 -16.32 -1.82
CA ALA A 66 33.58 -16.34 -2.91
C ALA A 66 32.91 -16.16 -4.29
N ARG A 67 31.74 -16.77 -4.54
CA ARG A 67 30.97 -16.57 -5.78
C ARG A 67 30.51 -15.12 -5.94
N ILE A 68 29.99 -14.53 -4.88
CA ILE A 68 29.53 -13.14 -4.86
C ILE A 68 30.71 -12.20 -5.14
N ALA A 69 31.83 -12.39 -4.41
CA ALA A 69 33.02 -11.55 -4.55
C ALA A 69 33.65 -11.63 -5.96
N ASN A 70 33.58 -12.79 -6.63
CA ASN A 70 34.09 -12.99 -7.97
C ASN A 70 33.07 -12.67 -9.07
N ASN A 71 31.86 -12.19 -8.73
CA ASN A 71 30.74 -11.98 -9.66
C ASN A 71 30.37 -13.26 -10.46
N ASP A 72 30.61 -14.43 -9.86
CA ASP A 72 30.27 -15.74 -10.43
C ASP A 72 28.81 -16.09 -10.11
N LEU A 73 27.92 -15.27 -10.67
CA LEU A 73 26.47 -15.38 -10.50
C LEU A 73 25.83 -15.78 -11.82
N THR A 74 24.80 -16.60 -11.75
CA THR A 74 23.95 -16.93 -12.91
C THR A 74 23.17 -15.67 -13.37
N ASP A 75 22.66 -15.70 -14.61
CA ASP A 75 21.85 -14.56 -15.12
C ASP A 75 20.60 -14.32 -14.28
N ILE A 76 20.00 -15.37 -13.73
CA ILE A 76 18.86 -15.28 -12.80
C ILE A 76 19.27 -14.60 -11.48
N GLU A 77 20.40 -15.02 -10.90
CA GLU A 77 20.93 -14.40 -9.67
C GLU A 77 21.36 -12.93 -9.88
N LYS A 78 21.80 -12.55 -11.07
CA LYS A 78 22.08 -11.14 -11.44
C LYS A 78 20.80 -10.32 -11.59
N GLN A 79 19.76 -10.91 -12.14
CA GLN A 79 18.50 -10.24 -12.40
C GLN A 79 17.65 -10.07 -11.13
N TRP A 80 17.57 -11.12 -10.29
CA TRP A 80 16.67 -11.19 -9.13
C TRP A 80 17.36 -11.10 -7.78
N GLY A 81 18.69 -10.95 -7.78
CA GLY A 81 19.52 -11.00 -6.57
C GLY A 81 19.92 -12.42 -6.17
N PHE A 82 21.04 -12.52 -5.50
CA PHE A 82 21.56 -13.77 -4.95
C PHE A 82 20.92 -14.06 -3.60
N SER A 83 20.20 -15.16 -3.49
CA SER A 83 19.56 -15.58 -2.22
C SER A 83 20.56 -16.30 -1.34
N ARG A 84 20.94 -15.69 -0.21
CA ARG A 84 22.00 -16.15 0.71
C ARG A 84 21.47 -17.11 1.77
N GLY A 85 22.10 -18.30 1.88
CA GLY A 85 22.01 -19.10 3.10
C GLY A 85 22.97 -18.56 4.15
N ILE A 86 22.68 -18.80 5.43
CA ILE A 86 23.53 -18.40 6.57
C ILE A 86 23.88 -19.59 7.46
N THR A 87 24.93 -19.45 8.28
CA THR A 87 25.27 -20.52 9.25
C THR A 87 24.34 -20.47 10.47
N LYS A 88 24.30 -21.57 11.23
CA LYS A 88 23.51 -21.65 12.46
C LYS A 88 23.96 -20.60 13.50
N GLU A 89 25.24 -20.35 13.58
CA GLU A 89 25.85 -19.36 14.46
C GLU A 89 25.45 -17.94 14.06
N MET A 90 25.42 -17.65 12.75
CA MET A 90 24.95 -16.37 12.21
C MET A 90 23.46 -16.17 12.49
N SER A 91 22.62 -17.18 12.22
CA SER A 91 21.19 -17.12 12.51
C SER A 91 20.93 -16.78 13.97
N LYS A 92 21.64 -17.44 14.90
CA LYS A 92 21.52 -17.15 16.34
C LYS A 92 21.92 -15.69 16.64
N ARG A 93 23.10 -15.26 16.15
CA ARG A 93 23.61 -13.90 16.36
C ARG A 93 22.64 -12.85 15.80
N PHE A 94 22.16 -13.02 14.59
CA PHE A 94 21.27 -12.06 13.94
C PHE A 94 19.94 -11.90 14.70
N LYS A 95 19.38 -13.00 15.22
CA LYS A 95 18.20 -12.94 16.09
C LYS A 95 18.46 -12.21 17.40
N GLU A 96 19.63 -12.36 17.97
CA GLU A 96 20.01 -11.68 19.22
C GLU A 96 20.30 -10.18 18.98
N GLU A 97 20.92 -9.81 17.84
CA GLU A 97 21.36 -8.44 17.55
C GLU A 97 20.27 -7.63 16.82
N PHE A 98 19.53 -8.26 15.91
CA PHE A 98 18.61 -7.56 14.99
C PHE A 98 17.14 -7.96 15.17
N GLY A 99 16.85 -8.95 16.00
CA GLY A 99 15.50 -9.49 16.19
C GLY A 99 15.04 -10.47 15.10
N ALA A 100 15.78 -10.60 13.99
CA ALA A 100 15.47 -11.47 12.86
C ALA A 100 16.76 -12.05 12.26
N ASP A 101 16.65 -13.16 11.51
CA ASP A 101 17.78 -13.76 10.82
C ASP A 101 17.68 -13.75 9.28
N ASN A 102 16.70 -13.04 8.77
CA ASN A 102 16.50 -12.79 7.34
C ASN A 102 15.81 -11.44 7.10
N TRP A 103 15.95 -10.92 5.88
CA TRP A 103 15.42 -9.63 5.47
C TRP A 103 13.89 -9.53 5.62
N TYR A 104 13.18 -10.61 5.31
CA TYR A 104 11.71 -10.61 5.29
C TYR A 104 11.13 -10.44 6.69
N ASP A 105 11.57 -11.29 7.65
CA ASP A 105 11.11 -11.20 9.03
C ASP A 105 11.50 -9.85 9.66
N TRP A 106 12.68 -9.31 9.26
CA TRP A 106 13.13 -8.02 9.73
C TRP A 106 12.25 -6.88 9.18
N HIS A 107 11.93 -6.90 7.87
CA HIS A 107 11.05 -5.90 7.27
C HIS A 107 9.67 -5.90 7.93
N LEU A 108 9.07 -7.06 8.14
CA LEU A 108 7.76 -7.15 8.81
C LEU A 108 7.80 -6.60 10.24
N ALA A 109 8.91 -6.83 10.98
CA ALA A 109 9.04 -6.40 12.36
C ALA A 109 9.42 -4.91 12.53
N ASN A 110 10.03 -4.28 11.52
CA ASN A 110 10.56 -2.91 11.64
C ASN A 110 9.95 -1.91 10.65
N TRP A 111 9.38 -2.39 9.54
CA TRP A 111 8.64 -1.54 8.60
C TRP A 111 7.13 -1.79 8.64
N GLY A 112 6.69 -2.96 9.16
CA GLY A 112 5.29 -3.37 9.14
C GLY A 112 4.83 -3.88 7.77
N THR A 113 5.71 -3.91 6.76
CA THR A 113 5.42 -4.32 5.38
C THR A 113 6.57 -5.13 4.79
N LYS A 114 6.30 -5.90 3.73
CA LYS A 114 7.30 -6.78 3.10
C LYS A 114 8.39 -6.02 2.36
N TRP A 115 8.03 -4.99 1.61
CA TRP A 115 8.96 -4.25 0.75
C TRP A 115 9.04 -2.78 1.14
N ASN A 116 10.10 -2.12 0.72
CA ASN A 116 10.20 -0.67 0.75
C ASN A 116 9.11 -0.03 -0.12
N ALA A 117 8.88 1.26 0.01
CA ALA A 117 7.95 2.01 -0.82
C ALA A 117 8.34 1.92 -2.32
N TYR A 118 7.34 1.74 -3.18
CA TYR A 118 7.49 1.72 -4.64
C TYR A 118 6.29 2.43 -5.30
N ASP A 119 6.34 2.61 -6.62
CA ASP A 119 5.32 3.32 -7.42
C ASP A 119 4.90 4.65 -6.78
N GLN A 120 5.90 5.50 -6.55
CA GLN A 120 5.76 6.70 -5.75
C GLN A 120 5.37 7.91 -6.60
N ILE A 121 4.46 8.73 -6.08
CA ILE A 121 4.03 9.98 -6.68
C ILE A 121 4.06 11.09 -5.63
N SER A 122 4.69 12.22 -5.96
CA SER A 122 4.67 13.46 -5.19
C SER A 122 5.15 14.61 -6.08
N GLU A 123 4.75 15.84 -5.78
CA GLU A 123 5.34 17.02 -6.39
C GLU A 123 6.50 17.54 -5.52
N GLU A 124 7.50 18.17 -6.15
CA GLU A 124 8.66 18.69 -5.41
C GLU A 124 8.22 19.79 -4.43
N GLY A 125 8.48 19.56 -3.13
CA GLY A 125 8.09 20.46 -2.05
C GLY A 125 6.67 20.23 -1.50
N ASP A 126 5.93 19.30 -2.07
CA ASP A 126 4.65 18.87 -1.51
C ASP A 126 4.86 18.06 -0.22
N ASN A 127 3.98 18.24 0.75
CA ASN A 127 3.94 17.50 2.00
C ASN A 127 3.12 16.20 1.92
N VAL A 128 2.70 15.80 0.73
CA VAL A 128 1.92 14.60 0.44
C VAL A 128 2.74 13.67 -0.46
N ILE A 129 2.87 12.42 -0.05
CA ILE A 129 3.53 11.37 -0.83
C ILE A 129 2.55 10.20 -0.96
N THR A 130 2.23 9.82 -2.20
CA THR A 130 1.51 8.58 -2.50
C THR A 130 2.50 7.50 -2.91
N PHE A 131 2.39 6.30 -2.36
CA PHE A 131 3.27 5.17 -2.67
C PHE A 131 2.60 3.85 -2.37
N ASP A 132 3.07 2.78 -3.01
CA ASP A 132 2.62 1.43 -2.73
C ASP A 132 3.55 0.69 -1.79
N THR A 133 2.96 -0.22 -1.01
CA THR A 133 3.65 -1.23 -0.19
C THR A 133 3.02 -2.61 -0.40
N ALA A 134 3.68 -3.66 0.10
CA ALA A 134 3.25 -5.03 -0.12
C ALA A 134 2.58 -5.62 1.12
N TRP A 135 1.29 -6.03 1.00
CA TRP A 135 0.43 -6.69 1.99
C TRP A 135 -0.11 -5.83 3.13
N SER A 136 0.61 -4.79 3.52
CA SER A 136 0.23 -3.93 4.67
C SER A 136 0.78 -2.52 4.53
N THR A 137 0.11 -1.56 5.15
CA THR A 137 0.64 -0.20 5.35
C THR A 137 1.92 -0.26 6.21
N PRO A 138 2.91 0.64 6.00
CA PRO A 138 4.21 0.61 6.69
C PRO A 138 4.16 1.27 8.08
N PHE A 139 3.25 0.82 8.95
CA PHE A 139 3.00 1.45 10.25
C PHE A 139 4.27 1.62 11.09
N ASP A 140 5.07 0.54 11.25
CA ASP A 140 6.26 0.55 12.10
C ASP A 140 7.38 1.46 11.54
N ALA A 141 7.51 1.55 10.21
CA ALA A 141 8.43 2.49 9.58
C ALA A 141 8.01 3.95 9.86
N ILE A 142 6.74 4.29 9.66
CA ILE A 142 6.24 5.64 9.90
C ILE A 142 6.27 5.99 11.40
N GLN A 143 6.04 5.01 12.28
CA GLN A 143 6.21 5.19 13.74
C GLN A 143 7.66 5.57 14.09
N THR A 144 8.64 4.89 13.50
CA THR A 144 10.06 5.23 13.66
C THR A 144 10.37 6.63 13.14
N LEU A 145 9.80 7.02 12.00
CA LEU A 145 9.94 8.36 11.43
C LEU A 145 9.32 9.42 12.34
N SER A 146 8.11 9.18 12.84
CA SER A 146 7.40 10.08 13.75
C SER A 146 8.18 10.32 15.04
N ALA A 147 8.76 9.26 15.63
CA ALA A 147 9.63 9.40 16.81
C ALA A 147 10.90 10.21 16.54
N LYS A 148 11.42 10.20 15.30
CA LYS A 148 12.57 11.03 14.88
C LYS A 148 12.20 12.51 14.72
N TYR A 149 10.94 12.82 14.42
CA TYR A 149 10.41 14.15 14.20
C TYR A 149 9.21 14.45 15.13
N PRO A 150 9.43 14.58 16.44
CA PRO A 150 8.35 14.61 17.44
C PRO A 150 7.45 15.86 17.38
N THR A 151 7.82 16.86 16.57
CA THR A 151 7.06 18.10 16.36
C THR A 151 6.19 18.06 15.10
N LEU A 152 6.34 17.00 14.30
CA LEU A 152 5.56 16.78 13.10
C LEU A 152 4.46 15.74 13.32
N SER A 153 3.37 15.89 12.60
CA SER A 153 2.27 14.93 12.55
C SER A 153 2.30 14.18 11.21
N PHE A 154 2.19 12.86 11.26
CA PHE A 154 2.23 11.95 10.13
C PHE A 154 0.88 11.24 9.99
N ASN A 155 0.06 11.69 9.05
CA ASN A 155 -1.20 11.05 8.73
C ASN A 155 -1.00 10.10 7.54
N VAL A 156 -1.45 8.87 7.68
CA VAL A 156 -1.43 7.86 6.60
C VAL A 156 -2.84 7.35 6.37
N ARG A 157 -3.30 7.46 5.13
CA ARG A 157 -4.50 6.80 4.63
C ARG A 157 -4.05 5.67 3.71
N TYR A 158 -4.65 4.49 3.83
CA TYR A 158 -4.22 3.34 3.04
C TYR A 158 -5.40 2.49 2.56
N ALA A 159 -5.25 1.86 1.40
CA ALA A 159 -6.23 0.94 0.84
C ALA A 159 -5.56 -0.18 0.04
N ASP A 160 -6.04 -1.40 0.24
CA ASP A 160 -5.63 -2.61 -0.49
C ASP A 160 -6.17 -2.60 -1.92
N GLU A 161 -5.54 -3.35 -2.83
CA GLU A 161 -6.12 -3.71 -4.12
C GLU A 161 -7.36 -4.60 -3.96
N ASP A 162 -7.48 -5.33 -2.84
CA ASP A 162 -8.70 -5.99 -2.41
C ASP A 162 -9.69 -4.93 -1.90
N PHE A 163 -10.45 -4.40 -2.84
CA PHE A 163 -11.20 -3.15 -2.69
C PHE A 163 -12.22 -3.20 -1.54
N GLY A 164 -12.16 -2.22 -0.63
CA GLY A 164 -13.00 -2.17 0.55
C GLY A 164 -12.59 -3.10 1.69
N HIS A 165 -11.47 -3.84 1.54
CA HIS A 165 -10.84 -4.60 2.61
C HIS A 165 -9.46 -4.03 2.93
N ASN A 166 -8.93 -4.28 4.14
CA ASN A 166 -7.61 -3.77 4.56
C ASN A 166 -7.42 -2.28 4.20
N VAL A 167 -8.38 -1.47 4.59
CA VAL A 167 -8.43 -0.03 4.37
C VAL A 167 -8.48 0.69 5.70
N GLY A 168 -7.85 1.86 5.81
CA GLY A 168 -7.83 2.60 7.05
C GLY A 168 -7.05 3.92 6.99
N GLU A 169 -7.02 4.56 8.13
CA GLU A 169 -6.30 5.80 8.38
C GLU A 169 -5.72 5.78 9.79
N TYR A 170 -4.50 6.31 9.93
CA TYR A 170 -3.89 6.56 11.23
C TYR A 170 -3.05 7.83 11.23
N THR A 171 -2.85 8.41 12.41
CA THR A 171 -1.96 9.55 12.63
C THR A 171 -0.97 9.23 13.74
N LEU A 172 0.30 9.50 13.48
CA LEU A 172 1.40 9.30 14.41
C LEU A 172 2.06 10.63 14.76
N GLU A 173 2.30 10.86 16.07
CA GLU A 173 3.01 12.01 16.60
C GLU A 173 3.95 11.53 17.72
N ASP A 174 5.21 11.93 17.68
CA ASP A 174 6.26 11.52 18.66
C ASP A 174 6.33 10.00 18.88
N GLY A 175 6.13 9.22 17.81
CA GLY A 175 6.14 7.75 17.83
C GLY A 175 4.88 7.10 18.39
N GLU A 176 3.85 7.86 18.75
CA GLU A 176 2.60 7.36 19.30
C GLU A 176 1.44 7.55 18.31
N GLU A 177 0.53 6.58 18.26
CA GLU A 177 -0.71 6.71 17.48
C GLU A 177 -1.68 7.63 18.21
N THR A 178 -1.98 8.79 17.62
CA THR A 178 -2.90 9.80 18.18
C THR A 178 -4.30 9.70 17.59
N TYR A 179 -4.45 9.08 16.44
CA TYR A 179 -5.72 8.81 15.77
C TYR A 179 -5.63 7.52 14.96
N GLY A 180 -6.69 6.75 14.92
CA GLY A 180 -6.85 5.56 14.08
C GLY A 180 -8.30 5.32 13.71
N ASN A 181 -8.56 4.98 12.45
CA ASN A 181 -9.86 4.58 11.93
C ASN A 181 -9.68 3.42 10.94
N VAL A 182 -10.17 2.25 11.31
CA VAL A 182 -10.13 1.04 10.47
C VAL A 182 -11.56 0.52 10.39
N PRO A 183 -12.30 0.84 9.35
CA PRO A 183 -13.66 0.35 9.17
C PRO A 183 -13.70 -1.16 8.94
N ASP A 184 -14.83 -1.78 9.27
CA ASP A 184 -15.03 -3.20 9.00
C ASP A 184 -14.96 -3.48 7.48
N GLY A 185 -14.16 -4.47 7.07
CA GLY A 185 -13.98 -4.83 5.67
C GLY A 185 -15.32 -5.13 4.97
N GLY A 186 -15.50 -4.62 3.76
CA GLY A 186 -16.72 -4.72 2.98
C GLY A 186 -17.88 -3.85 3.47
N SER A 187 -17.67 -3.01 4.50
CA SER A 187 -18.67 -2.03 4.94
C SER A 187 -18.75 -0.84 4.00
N VAL A 188 -19.85 -0.08 4.10
CA VAL A 188 -20.03 1.19 3.35
C VAL A 188 -18.88 2.15 3.62
N ASP A 189 -18.46 2.29 4.88
CA ASP A 189 -17.36 3.19 5.25
C ASP A 189 -16.03 2.74 4.68
N ALA A 190 -15.77 1.41 4.66
CA ALA A 190 -14.58 0.85 4.04
C ALA A 190 -14.54 1.08 2.53
N LEU A 191 -15.66 0.86 1.84
CA LEU A 191 -15.77 1.11 0.39
C LEU A 191 -15.55 2.60 0.06
N ARG A 192 -16.18 3.49 0.83
CA ARG A 192 -16.05 4.93 0.64
C ARG A 192 -14.61 5.40 0.85
N MET A 193 -13.95 4.92 1.91
CA MET A 193 -12.55 5.22 2.18
C MET A 193 -11.62 4.68 1.09
N ALA A 194 -11.86 3.46 0.58
CA ALA A 194 -11.09 2.89 -0.51
C ALA A 194 -11.23 3.71 -1.81
N MET A 195 -12.44 4.15 -2.14
CA MET A 195 -12.69 5.04 -3.28
C MET A 195 -11.94 6.36 -3.16
N ASP A 196 -11.97 6.98 -2.00
CA ASP A 196 -11.26 8.23 -1.72
C ASP A 196 -9.74 8.11 -1.87
N ILE A 197 -9.16 6.95 -1.52
CA ILE A 197 -7.71 6.71 -1.53
C ILE A 197 -7.23 6.31 -2.93
N LYS A 198 -7.94 5.40 -3.60
CA LYS A 198 -7.55 4.89 -4.91
C LYS A 198 -8.01 5.77 -6.07
N GLY A 199 -8.81 6.79 -5.78
CA GLY A 199 -9.43 7.61 -6.80
C GLY A 199 -10.58 6.91 -7.52
N ASN A 200 -11.22 7.64 -8.42
CA ASN A 200 -12.27 7.09 -9.28
C ASN A 200 -11.69 6.33 -10.49
N GLU A 201 -10.46 5.83 -10.39
CA GLU A 201 -9.87 5.09 -11.48
C GLU A 201 -10.65 3.79 -11.72
N ASP A 202 -11.18 3.68 -12.91
CA ASP A 202 -12.09 2.67 -13.44
C ASP A 202 -11.69 1.23 -13.16
N TYR A 203 -10.39 0.98 -13.01
CA TYR A 203 -9.81 -0.35 -12.98
C TYR A 203 -10.20 -1.17 -11.74
N TYR A 204 -10.05 -0.61 -10.54
CA TYR A 204 -10.23 -1.38 -9.29
C TYR A 204 -11.71 -1.70 -9.00
N LEU A 205 -12.58 -0.72 -9.15
CA LEU A 205 -14.02 -0.93 -8.93
C LEU A 205 -14.62 -1.79 -10.05
N THR A 206 -14.14 -1.65 -11.32
CA THR A 206 -14.57 -2.47 -12.46
C THR A 206 -14.14 -3.90 -12.30
N ASP A 207 -12.88 -4.15 -11.94
CA ASP A 207 -12.35 -5.49 -11.75
C ASP A 207 -13.10 -6.20 -10.61
N TYR A 208 -13.38 -5.46 -9.56
CA TYR A 208 -14.14 -5.93 -8.41
C TYR A 208 -15.61 -6.21 -8.74
N LEU A 209 -16.29 -5.30 -9.44
CA LEU A 209 -17.68 -5.46 -9.85
C LEU A 209 -17.87 -6.48 -10.98
N SER A 210 -16.81 -6.78 -11.76
CA SER A 210 -16.84 -7.75 -12.85
C SER A 210 -16.49 -9.18 -12.41
N ASN A 211 -15.74 -9.35 -11.33
CA ASN A 211 -15.34 -10.65 -10.76
C ASN A 211 -16.37 -11.23 -9.78
N ASP A 212 -17.55 -11.22 -10.08
CA ASP A 212 -18.87 -11.50 -9.53
C ASP A 212 -19.04 -12.76 -8.67
N ALA A 213 -18.01 -13.41 -8.13
CA ALA A 213 -18.24 -14.80 -7.78
C ALA A 213 -18.28 -15.13 -6.29
N ASP A 214 -17.60 -14.41 -5.38
CA ASP A 214 -17.45 -14.91 -3.99
C ASP A 214 -17.53 -13.86 -2.87
N GLU A 215 -17.85 -12.63 -3.19
CA GLU A 215 -18.03 -11.59 -2.18
C GLU A 215 -19.39 -11.76 -1.51
N GLY A 216 -19.37 -11.98 -0.19
CA GLY A 216 -20.55 -12.35 0.56
C GLY A 216 -21.67 -11.31 0.51
N GLU A 217 -22.89 -11.73 0.85
CA GLU A 217 -24.13 -10.94 0.94
C GLU A 217 -23.93 -9.54 1.58
N ASN A 218 -22.99 -9.40 2.51
CA ASN A 218 -22.67 -8.14 3.17
C ASN A 218 -22.07 -7.08 2.24
N PHE A 219 -21.17 -7.47 1.34
CA PHE A 219 -20.54 -6.53 0.40
C PHE A 219 -21.54 -6.02 -0.65
N THR A 220 -22.34 -6.91 -1.22
CA THR A 220 -23.41 -6.54 -2.15
C THR A 220 -24.40 -5.58 -1.49
N ASN A 221 -24.79 -5.84 -0.24
CA ASN A 221 -25.67 -4.96 0.53
C ASN A 221 -25.04 -3.59 0.79
N SER A 222 -23.73 -3.53 1.04
CA SER A 222 -23.01 -2.26 1.22
C SER A 222 -22.94 -1.44 -0.07
N LEU A 223 -22.71 -2.07 -1.23
CA LEU A 223 -22.79 -1.38 -2.53
C LEU A 223 -24.21 -0.88 -2.83
N ILE A 224 -25.24 -1.68 -2.53
CA ILE A 224 -26.64 -1.24 -2.66
C ILE A 224 -26.91 -0.05 -1.74
N GLN A 225 -26.38 -0.07 -0.51
CA GLN A 225 -26.54 1.05 0.41
C GLN A 225 -25.84 2.32 -0.11
N LEU A 226 -24.60 2.21 -0.62
CA LEU A 226 -23.92 3.35 -1.28
C LEU A 226 -24.72 3.89 -2.45
N ALA A 227 -25.30 3.00 -3.26
CA ALA A 227 -26.19 3.41 -4.35
C ALA A 227 -27.43 4.17 -3.89
N HIS A 228 -27.86 4.00 -2.65
CA HIS A 228 -28.97 4.75 -2.04
C HIS A 228 -28.58 6.13 -1.51
N GLU A 229 -27.31 6.43 -1.37
CA GLU A 229 -26.87 7.73 -0.88
C GLU A 229 -26.86 8.76 -2.01
N LYS A 230 -27.61 9.83 -1.82
CA LYS A 230 -27.75 10.86 -2.85
C LYS A 230 -26.43 11.55 -3.14
N GLU A 231 -25.61 11.77 -2.11
CA GLU A 231 -24.28 12.38 -2.21
C GLU A 231 -23.35 11.54 -3.09
N PHE A 232 -23.41 10.21 -2.98
CA PHE A 232 -22.60 9.30 -3.78
C PHE A 232 -22.82 9.48 -5.30
N LEU A 233 -24.05 9.68 -5.74
CA LEU A 233 -24.36 9.94 -7.17
C LEU A 233 -23.88 11.30 -7.66
N GLU A 234 -23.78 12.29 -6.75
CA GLU A 234 -23.33 13.65 -7.08
C GLU A 234 -21.80 13.75 -7.20
N GLU A 235 -21.03 12.80 -6.65
CA GLU A 235 -19.56 12.76 -6.62
C GLU A 235 -18.89 12.46 -7.98
N GLY A 236 -19.64 12.21 -9.02
CA GLY A 236 -19.10 12.19 -10.37
C GLY A 236 -18.58 10.83 -10.85
N TYR A 237 -18.99 9.74 -10.26
CA TYR A 237 -18.57 8.37 -10.64
C TYR A 237 -18.74 8.06 -12.13
N PRO A 238 -17.86 7.21 -12.70
CA PRO A 238 -17.94 6.75 -14.09
C PRO A 238 -19.28 6.10 -14.42
N VAL A 239 -19.68 6.17 -15.69
CA VAL A 239 -20.97 5.63 -16.16
C VAL A 239 -21.13 4.16 -15.84
N PHE A 240 -20.07 3.34 -16.05
CA PHE A 240 -20.14 1.90 -15.79
C PHE A 240 -20.39 1.56 -14.31
N VAL A 241 -19.83 2.33 -13.36
CA VAL A 241 -20.13 2.18 -11.93
C VAL A 241 -21.61 2.43 -11.66
N LEU A 242 -22.15 3.50 -12.22
CA LEU A 242 -23.56 3.82 -12.10
C LEU A 242 -24.46 2.76 -12.77
N GLU A 243 -24.04 2.18 -13.90
CA GLU A 243 -24.75 1.06 -14.53
C GLU A 243 -24.77 -0.17 -13.64
N LYS A 244 -23.66 -0.51 -13.01
CA LYS A 244 -23.61 -1.67 -12.09
C LYS A 244 -24.44 -1.45 -10.83
N LEU A 245 -24.38 -0.24 -10.26
CA LEU A 245 -25.26 0.13 -9.14
C LEU A 245 -26.73 0.10 -9.52
N LYS A 246 -27.07 0.48 -10.76
CA LYS A 246 -28.43 0.34 -11.30
C LYS A 246 -28.87 -1.11 -11.39
N GLU A 247 -28.01 -2.02 -11.88
CA GLU A 247 -28.29 -3.46 -11.90
C GLU A 247 -28.58 -4.00 -10.50
N LEU A 248 -27.74 -3.65 -9.50
CA LEU A 248 -27.93 -4.05 -8.11
C LEU A 248 -29.23 -3.50 -7.53
N ALA A 249 -29.54 -2.23 -7.74
CA ALA A 249 -30.78 -1.60 -7.28
C ALA A 249 -32.01 -2.22 -7.96
N LEU A 250 -31.89 -2.65 -9.22
CA LEU A 250 -32.96 -3.35 -9.93
C LEU A 250 -33.18 -4.76 -9.38
N ALA A 251 -32.13 -5.47 -9.05
CA ALA A 251 -32.20 -6.82 -8.43
C ALA A 251 -32.86 -6.78 -7.06
N ASP A 252 -32.69 -5.68 -6.30
CA ASP A 252 -33.33 -5.45 -4.99
C ASP A 252 -34.72 -4.77 -5.09
N GLU A 253 -35.31 -4.70 -6.28
CA GLU A 253 -36.63 -4.09 -6.53
C GLU A 253 -36.75 -2.60 -6.14
N GLN A 254 -35.64 -1.87 -6.09
CA GLN A 254 -35.53 -0.44 -5.71
C GLN A 254 -35.81 0.49 -6.92
N PHE A 255 -37.00 0.41 -7.50
CA PHE A 255 -37.36 1.07 -8.78
C PHE A 255 -37.23 2.60 -8.76
N GLU A 256 -37.46 3.27 -7.63
CA GLU A 256 -37.28 4.72 -7.51
C GLU A 256 -35.80 5.06 -7.64
N ARG A 257 -34.93 4.25 -7.04
CA ARG A 257 -33.48 4.44 -7.09
C ARG A 257 -32.90 4.18 -8.48
N VAL A 258 -33.38 3.15 -9.15
CA VAL A 258 -33.04 2.88 -10.57
C VAL A 258 -33.29 4.12 -11.41
N ALA A 259 -34.45 4.77 -11.27
CA ALA A 259 -34.79 5.99 -12.03
C ALA A 259 -33.89 7.19 -11.70
N GLU A 260 -33.42 7.32 -10.45
CA GLU A 260 -32.46 8.35 -10.06
C GLU A 260 -31.09 8.12 -10.68
N ILE A 261 -30.58 6.87 -10.63
CA ILE A 261 -29.28 6.48 -11.23
C ILE A 261 -29.33 6.68 -12.76
N GLU A 262 -30.39 6.25 -13.44
CA GLU A 262 -30.57 6.47 -14.88
C GLU A 262 -30.48 7.94 -15.25
N LYS A 263 -31.12 8.82 -14.49
CA LYS A 263 -31.03 10.26 -14.69
C LYS A 263 -29.61 10.80 -14.55
N HIS A 264 -28.80 10.28 -13.64
CA HIS A 264 -27.40 10.66 -13.49
C HIS A 264 -26.55 10.16 -14.66
N ILE A 265 -26.76 8.93 -15.13
CA ILE A 265 -26.11 8.39 -16.33
C ILE A 265 -26.40 9.28 -17.55
N GLU A 266 -27.67 9.62 -17.77
CA GLU A 266 -28.09 10.47 -18.90
C GLU A 266 -27.51 11.89 -18.84
N SER A 267 -27.18 12.39 -17.64
CA SER A 267 -26.63 13.75 -17.46
C SER A 267 -25.13 13.83 -17.74
N LYS A 268 -24.43 12.69 -17.84
CA LYS A 268 -22.99 12.66 -18.09
C LYS A 268 -22.69 12.91 -19.57
N PRO A 269 -21.62 13.66 -19.89
CA PRO A 269 -21.15 13.78 -21.27
C PRO A 269 -20.76 12.39 -21.77
N ALA A 270 -21.04 12.09 -23.05
CA ALA A 270 -20.58 10.84 -23.67
C ALA A 270 -19.04 10.76 -23.51
N GLU A 271 -18.55 9.66 -22.95
CA GLU A 271 -17.12 9.38 -22.90
C GLU A 271 -16.60 9.37 -24.34
N ILE A 272 -15.65 10.24 -24.64
CA ILE A 272 -14.99 10.26 -25.95
C ILE A 272 -13.94 9.17 -25.87
N ASP A 273 -14.13 8.07 -26.63
CA ASP A 273 -13.09 7.07 -26.83
C ASP A 273 -11.84 7.77 -27.39
N GLU A 274 -10.81 7.95 -26.55
CA GLU A 274 -9.51 8.51 -26.96
C GLU A 274 -8.66 7.53 -27.79
N ASP A 275 -9.18 6.38 -28.16
CA ASP A 275 -8.48 5.33 -28.93
C ASP A 275 -8.66 5.45 -30.48
N GLU A 276 -9.16 6.56 -31.00
CA GLU A 276 -9.24 6.81 -32.47
C GLU A 276 -8.28 7.94 -32.93
N GLU A 277 -6.98 7.86 -32.62
CA GLU A 277 -5.93 8.55 -33.41
C GLU A 277 -4.68 7.69 -33.61
#